data_af4e1dac062eff35dcd9a5e84a83daa7
#
_entry.id   af4e1dac062eff35dcd9a5e84a83daa7
#
_cell.length_a   1.000
_cell.length_b   1.000
_cell.length_c   1.000
_cell.angle_alpha   90.00
_cell.angle_beta   90.00
_cell.angle_gamma   90.00
#
_symmetry.space_group_name_H-M   'P 1'
#
loop_
_entity.id
_entity.type
_entity.pdbx_description
1 polymer ?
#
loop_
_entity_poly.entity_id
_entity_poly.type
_entity_poly.pdbx_seq_one_letter_code
_entity_poly.pdbx_strand_id
1 'polypeptide(L)'
;MKISYKGDYALKAMLDLAPHYGVELVSSHDMAKRIDAPIKFLEQVLLELKKGGFVESRRGNVGGYMLSRPPAKIVVGEVIRYVDGPIEPIACLKDKYSNCTDLNKCPFKNLWHKVYKATSDIVDNVTFEQMMSELNSNNQALAYSI
;
A
#
# COMPACT_ATOMS: atom_id res chain seq x y z
N MET A 1 -11.57 -6.91 -5.51
CA MET A 1 -10.25 -6.26 -5.39
C MET A 1 -9.15 -7.27 -5.71
N LYS A 2 -8.18 -6.87 -6.47
CA LYS A 2 -6.99 -7.68 -6.76
C LYS A 2 -5.76 -6.78 -6.62
N ILE A 3 -4.80 -7.22 -5.83
CA ILE A 3 -3.53 -6.49 -5.67
C ILE A 3 -2.56 -6.94 -6.77
N SER A 4 -2.06 -5.99 -7.55
CA SER A 4 -1.04 -6.26 -8.57
C SER A 4 0.34 -6.52 -7.93
N TYR A 5 1.28 -7.07 -8.70
CA TYR A 5 2.68 -7.15 -8.26
C TYR A 5 3.24 -5.78 -7.90
N LYS A 6 2.91 -4.76 -8.70
CA LYS A 6 3.30 -3.38 -8.41
C LYS A 6 2.72 -2.91 -7.07
N GLY A 7 1.45 -3.17 -6.82
CA GLY A 7 0.80 -2.84 -5.55
C GLY A 7 1.42 -3.57 -4.36
N ASP A 8 1.71 -4.86 -4.51
CA ASP A 8 2.37 -5.65 -3.46
C ASP A 8 3.76 -5.09 -3.11
N TYR A 9 4.58 -4.81 -4.12
CA TYR A 9 5.90 -4.20 -3.88
C TYR A 9 5.81 -2.78 -3.34
N ALA A 10 4.81 -2.02 -3.73
CA ALA A 10 4.57 -0.69 -3.16
C ALA A 10 4.28 -0.78 -1.65
N LEU A 11 3.41 -1.70 -1.24
CA LEU A 11 3.11 -1.93 0.17
C LEU A 11 4.35 -2.40 0.95
N LYS A 12 5.11 -3.32 0.37
CA LYS A 12 6.36 -3.81 0.98
C LYS A 12 7.41 -2.70 1.12
N ALA A 13 7.55 -1.86 0.10
CA ALA A 13 8.47 -0.72 0.15
C ALA A 13 8.06 0.29 1.23
N MET A 14 6.78 0.62 1.32
CA MET A 14 6.27 1.50 2.37
C MET A 14 6.52 0.92 3.77
N LEU A 15 6.30 -0.38 3.93
CA LEU A 15 6.54 -1.06 5.20
C LEU A 15 8.04 -1.08 5.56
N ASP A 16 8.92 -1.30 4.58
CA ASP A 16 10.37 -1.28 4.77
C ASP A 16 10.88 0.10 5.20
N LEU A 17 10.26 1.17 4.69
CA LEU A 17 10.60 2.55 5.04
C LEU A 17 10.05 2.98 6.41
N ALA A 18 8.99 2.35 6.89
CA ALA A 18 8.30 2.78 8.10
C ALA A 18 9.20 2.88 9.34
N PRO A 19 10.08 1.89 9.67
CA PRO A 19 10.96 1.98 10.82
C PRO A 19 12.03 3.08 10.71
N HIS A 20 12.30 3.55 9.51
CA HIS A 20 13.36 4.53 9.23
C HIS A 20 12.85 5.98 9.18
N TYR A 21 11.54 6.18 9.32
CA TYR A 21 10.95 7.51 9.27
C TYR A 21 11.56 8.44 10.33
N GLY A 22 12.06 9.59 9.86
CA GLY A 22 12.68 10.58 10.74
C GLY A 22 14.07 10.20 11.27
N VAL A 23 14.61 9.05 10.90
CA VAL A 23 15.91 8.54 11.36
C VAL A 23 16.94 8.60 10.24
N GLU A 24 16.69 7.93 9.12
CA GLU A 24 17.66 7.83 8.02
C GLU A 24 16.97 7.58 6.68
N LEU A 25 17.69 7.90 5.62
CA LEU A 25 17.30 7.55 4.25
C LEU A 25 17.67 6.09 3.98
N VAL A 26 16.83 5.42 3.18
CA VAL A 26 17.04 4.03 2.78
C VAL A 26 17.36 3.99 1.29
N SER A 27 18.48 3.36 0.92
CA SER A 27 18.83 3.18 -0.50
C SER A 27 17.91 2.14 -1.15
N SER A 28 17.65 2.33 -2.45
CA SER A 28 16.87 1.34 -3.21
C SER A 28 17.56 -0.01 -3.28
N HIS A 29 18.90 -0.05 -3.29
CA HIS A 29 19.66 -1.29 -3.28
C HIS A 29 19.47 -2.10 -1.99
N ASP A 30 19.54 -1.45 -0.84
CA ASP A 30 19.33 -2.10 0.46
C ASP A 30 17.88 -2.58 0.61
N MET A 31 16.93 -1.75 0.20
CA MET A 31 15.53 -2.13 0.19
C MET A 31 15.26 -3.34 -0.71
N ALA A 32 15.80 -3.34 -1.93
CA ALA A 32 15.64 -4.43 -2.88
C ALA A 32 16.11 -5.78 -2.30
N LYS A 33 17.21 -5.76 -1.55
CA LYS A 33 17.72 -6.96 -0.87
C LYS A 33 16.76 -7.43 0.23
N ARG A 34 16.26 -6.51 1.06
CA ARG A 34 15.40 -6.87 2.19
C ARG A 34 14.03 -7.41 1.76
N ILE A 35 13.43 -6.82 0.73
CA ILE A 35 12.11 -7.23 0.24
C ILE A 35 12.16 -8.20 -0.94
N ASP A 36 13.35 -8.64 -1.33
CA ASP A 36 13.59 -9.55 -2.46
C ASP A 36 12.91 -9.07 -3.75
N ALA A 37 13.20 -7.84 -4.14
CA ALA A 37 12.63 -7.20 -5.32
C ALA A 37 13.69 -6.95 -6.40
N PRO A 38 13.33 -7.10 -7.69
CA PRO A 38 14.21 -6.64 -8.77
C PRO A 38 14.43 -5.14 -8.67
N ILE A 39 15.69 -4.71 -8.63
CA ILE A 39 16.06 -3.32 -8.35
C ILE A 39 15.41 -2.33 -9.34
N LYS A 40 15.42 -2.61 -10.63
CA LYS A 40 14.85 -1.72 -11.62
C LYS A 40 13.33 -1.57 -11.49
N PHE A 41 12.66 -2.64 -11.15
CA PHE A 41 11.22 -2.63 -10.90
C PHE A 41 10.89 -1.84 -9.62
N LEU A 42 11.67 -2.06 -8.57
CA LEU A 42 11.51 -1.33 -7.31
C LEU A 42 11.73 0.17 -7.49
N GLU A 43 12.73 0.58 -8.28
CA GLU A 43 12.99 1.99 -8.58
C GLU A 43 11.79 2.65 -9.28
N GLN A 44 11.12 1.94 -10.20
CA GLN A 44 9.90 2.44 -10.83
C GLN A 44 8.75 2.59 -9.83
N VAL A 45 8.59 1.62 -8.94
CA VAL A 45 7.57 1.67 -7.87
C VAL A 45 7.83 2.85 -6.94
N LEU A 46 9.08 3.05 -6.52
CA LEU A 46 9.48 4.18 -5.67
C LEU A 46 9.24 5.53 -6.35
N LEU A 47 9.53 5.62 -7.64
CA LEU A 47 9.25 6.83 -8.41
C LEU A 47 7.75 7.14 -8.44
N GLU A 48 6.91 6.13 -8.62
CA GLU A 48 5.46 6.30 -8.61
C GLU A 48 4.96 6.72 -7.21
N LEU A 49 5.45 6.10 -6.15
CA LEU A 49 5.14 6.49 -4.78
C LEU A 49 5.57 7.92 -4.46
N LYS A 50 6.70 8.36 -5.01
CA LYS A 50 7.16 9.74 -4.89
C LYS A 50 6.22 10.72 -5.59
N LYS A 51 5.77 10.39 -6.79
CA LYS A 51 4.78 11.20 -7.53
C LYS A 51 3.45 11.31 -6.76
N GLY A 52 3.08 10.26 -6.05
CA GLY A 52 1.88 10.24 -5.21
C GLY A 52 2.03 10.96 -3.87
N GLY A 53 3.22 11.43 -3.54
CA GLY A 53 3.46 12.13 -2.27
C GLY A 53 3.62 11.21 -1.07
N PHE A 54 3.85 9.91 -1.27
CA PHE A 54 4.02 8.93 -0.19
C PHE A 54 5.46 8.84 0.30
N VAL A 55 6.42 9.05 -0.60
CA VAL A 55 7.84 9.02 -0.27
C VAL A 55 8.55 10.26 -0.80
N GLU A 56 9.65 10.58 -0.17
CA GLU A 56 10.60 11.61 -0.59
C GLU A 56 11.93 10.95 -0.92
N SER A 57 12.73 11.60 -1.76
CA SER A 57 14.05 11.11 -2.12
C SER A 57 15.08 12.22 -2.06
N ARG A 58 16.32 11.85 -1.75
CA ARG A 58 17.49 12.73 -1.85
C ARG A 58 18.57 12.05 -2.67
N ARG A 59 19.23 12.82 -3.52
CA ARG A 59 20.37 12.36 -4.33
C ARG A 59 21.67 12.52 -3.54
N GLY A 60 22.71 11.76 -3.92
CA GLY A 60 24.05 11.83 -3.38
C GLY A 60 24.51 10.52 -2.73
N ASN A 61 25.74 10.54 -2.15
CA ASN A 61 26.35 9.35 -1.55
C ASN A 61 25.58 8.80 -0.33
N VAL A 62 24.89 9.69 0.38
CA VAL A 62 24.00 9.34 1.51
C VAL A 62 22.54 9.56 1.14
N GLY A 63 22.23 9.51 -0.13
CA GLY A 63 20.87 9.64 -0.65
C GLY A 63 20.05 8.37 -0.45
N GLY A 64 18.79 8.48 -0.74
CA GLY A 64 17.82 7.37 -0.63
C GLY A 64 16.41 7.86 -0.53
N TYR A 65 15.56 7.03 0.04
CA TYR A 65 14.13 7.27 0.17
C TYR A 65 13.71 7.28 1.64
N MET A 66 12.67 8.03 1.94
CA MET A 66 12.00 8.02 3.24
C MET A 66 10.51 8.29 3.05
N LEU A 67 9.70 7.92 4.03
CA LEU A 67 8.28 8.28 4.02
C LEU A 67 8.13 9.80 4.13
N SER A 68 7.16 10.37 3.41
CA SER A 68 6.85 11.80 3.46
C SER A 68 6.04 12.20 4.68
N ARG A 69 5.38 11.22 5.33
CA ARG A 69 4.54 11.39 6.52
C ARG A 69 4.82 10.28 7.54
N PRO A 70 4.49 10.48 8.83
CA PRO A 70 4.61 9.40 9.81
C PRO A 70 3.82 8.15 9.40
N PRO A 71 4.35 6.94 9.67
CA PRO A 71 3.63 5.68 9.36
C PRO A 71 2.24 5.60 9.96
N ALA A 72 2.02 6.23 11.13
CA ALA A 72 0.70 6.32 11.77
C ALA A 72 -0.31 7.16 10.98
N LYS A 73 0.15 7.97 10.03
CA LYS A 73 -0.68 8.87 9.22
C LYS A 73 -0.91 8.37 7.79
N ILE A 74 -0.44 7.19 7.46
CA ILE A 74 -0.61 6.59 6.14
C ILE A 74 -1.35 5.27 6.31
N VAL A 75 -2.54 5.15 5.70
CA VAL A 75 -3.30 3.92 5.71
C VAL A 75 -3.03 3.09 4.46
N VAL A 76 -3.14 1.79 4.59
CA VAL A 76 -2.89 0.83 3.50
C VAL A 76 -3.80 1.12 2.30
N GLY A 77 -5.06 1.47 2.54
CA GLY A 77 -6.03 1.78 1.49
C GLY A 77 -5.64 2.93 0.59
N GLU A 78 -4.98 3.97 1.11
CA GLU A 78 -4.49 5.09 0.31
C GLU A 78 -3.48 4.62 -0.75
N VAL A 79 -2.53 3.81 -0.34
CA VAL A 79 -1.48 3.29 -1.23
C VAL A 79 -2.07 2.36 -2.29
N ILE A 80 -2.96 1.46 -1.89
CA ILE A 80 -3.64 0.54 -2.84
C ILE A 80 -4.40 1.33 -3.91
N ARG A 81 -5.21 2.31 -3.51
CA ARG A 81 -5.99 3.11 -4.46
C ARG A 81 -5.11 3.92 -5.39
N TYR A 82 -4.00 4.44 -4.90
CA TYR A 82 -3.06 5.20 -5.74
C TYR A 82 -2.38 4.31 -6.78
N VAL A 83 -1.90 3.14 -6.38
CA VAL A 83 -1.08 2.27 -7.25
C VAL A 83 -1.94 1.41 -8.17
N ASP A 84 -2.99 0.80 -7.64
CA ASP A 84 -3.81 -0.18 -8.34
C ASP A 84 -5.18 0.36 -8.78
N GLY A 85 -5.53 1.55 -8.32
CA GLY A 85 -6.83 2.14 -8.61
C GLY A 85 -7.92 1.74 -7.63
N PRO A 86 -9.19 1.98 -8.00
CA PRO A 86 -10.33 1.76 -7.12
C PRO A 86 -10.43 0.32 -6.62
N ILE A 87 -10.90 0.16 -5.40
CA ILE A 87 -11.08 -1.15 -4.76
C ILE A 87 -12.50 -1.70 -4.91
N GLU A 88 -13.36 -0.99 -5.62
CA GLU A 88 -14.71 -1.47 -5.92
C GLU A 88 -14.65 -2.80 -6.67
N PRO A 89 -15.41 -3.83 -6.23
CA PRO A 89 -15.38 -5.14 -6.88
C PRO A 89 -16.00 -5.12 -8.27
N ILE A 90 -16.84 -4.13 -8.59
CA ILE A 90 -17.53 -4.01 -9.85
C ILE A 90 -17.75 -2.54 -10.22
N ALA A 91 -17.75 -2.26 -11.52
CA ALA A 91 -17.81 -0.89 -12.05
C ALA A 91 -19.08 -0.11 -11.66
N CYS A 92 -20.20 -0.77 -11.44
CA CYS A 92 -21.47 -0.12 -11.11
C CYS A 92 -21.48 0.55 -9.72
N LEU A 93 -20.47 0.32 -8.89
CA LEU A 93 -20.30 1.00 -7.61
C LEU A 93 -19.57 2.34 -7.75
N LYS A 94 -19.01 2.63 -8.92
CA LYS A 94 -18.36 3.92 -9.18
C LYS A 94 -19.40 5.03 -9.30
N ASP A 95 -19.04 6.20 -8.81
CA ASP A 95 -19.87 7.38 -8.97
C ASP A 95 -20.17 7.67 -10.44
N LYS A 96 -21.42 8.03 -10.73
CA LYS A 96 -21.90 8.38 -12.07
C LYS A 96 -21.84 7.23 -13.10
N TYR A 97 -21.85 5.97 -12.64
CA TYR A 97 -21.91 4.84 -13.56
C TYR A 97 -23.30 4.77 -14.22
N SER A 98 -23.35 4.86 -15.55
CA SER A 98 -24.59 4.92 -16.32
C SER A 98 -24.77 3.78 -17.34
N ASN A 99 -23.81 2.84 -17.40
CA ASN A 99 -23.79 1.81 -18.44
C ASN A 99 -24.64 0.56 -18.13
N CYS A 100 -25.35 0.57 -17.00
CA CYS A 100 -26.22 -0.56 -16.63
C CYS A 100 -27.67 -0.10 -16.58
N THR A 101 -28.54 -0.80 -17.31
CA THR A 101 -29.97 -0.51 -17.36
C THR A 101 -30.71 -0.99 -16.11
N ASP A 102 -30.13 -1.90 -15.35
CA ASP A 102 -30.76 -2.54 -14.19
C ASP A 102 -30.27 -2.03 -12.83
N LEU A 103 -29.58 -0.88 -12.80
CA LEU A 103 -28.96 -0.34 -11.58
C LEU A 103 -29.90 -0.29 -10.36
N ASN A 104 -31.17 0.03 -10.57
CA ASN A 104 -32.15 0.17 -9.50
C ASN A 104 -32.86 -1.15 -9.14
N LYS A 105 -32.73 -2.18 -9.97
CA LYS A 105 -33.42 -3.47 -9.82
C LYS A 105 -32.48 -4.63 -9.60
N CYS A 106 -31.18 -4.43 -9.71
CA CYS A 106 -30.18 -5.49 -9.61
C CYS A 106 -30.07 -6.01 -8.17
N PRO A 107 -30.37 -7.30 -7.93
CA PRO A 107 -30.29 -7.87 -6.58
C PRO A 107 -28.86 -7.96 -6.06
N PHE A 108 -27.86 -7.96 -6.92
CA PHE A 108 -26.44 -8.04 -6.55
C PHE A 108 -25.83 -6.71 -6.13
N LYS A 109 -26.49 -5.58 -6.44
CA LYS A 109 -25.97 -4.26 -6.09
C LYS A 109 -25.67 -4.12 -4.59
N ASN A 110 -26.62 -4.55 -3.76
CA ASN A 110 -26.47 -4.50 -2.30
C ASN A 110 -25.36 -5.44 -1.81
N LEU A 111 -25.23 -6.61 -2.43
CA LEU A 111 -24.15 -7.55 -2.11
C LEU A 111 -22.77 -6.93 -2.37
N TRP A 112 -22.58 -6.37 -3.56
CA TRP A 112 -21.32 -5.74 -3.93
C TRP A 112 -21.03 -4.51 -3.08
N HIS A 113 -22.05 -3.77 -2.69
CA HIS A 113 -21.92 -2.66 -1.76
C HIS A 113 -21.38 -3.10 -0.39
N LYS A 114 -21.88 -4.22 0.13
CA LYS A 114 -21.41 -4.80 1.39
C LYS A 114 -19.96 -5.26 1.28
N VAL A 115 -19.59 -5.91 0.18
CA VAL A 115 -18.19 -6.35 -0.07
C VAL A 115 -17.26 -5.13 -0.13
N TYR A 116 -17.63 -4.11 -0.89
CA TYR A 116 -16.87 -2.87 -0.97
C TYR A 116 -16.70 -2.21 0.39
N LYS A 117 -17.80 -2.08 1.14
CA LYS A 117 -17.75 -1.46 2.47
C LYS A 117 -16.86 -2.24 3.42
N ALA A 118 -16.98 -3.55 3.48
CA ALA A 118 -16.15 -4.40 4.33
C ALA A 118 -14.67 -4.27 3.99
N THR A 119 -14.34 -4.30 2.70
CA THR A 119 -12.95 -4.12 2.22
C THR A 119 -12.41 -2.74 2.58
N SER A 120 -13.18 -1.68 2.32
CA SER A 120 -12.79 -0.30 2.64
C SER A 120 -12.59 -0.11 4.15
N ASP A 121 -13.50 -0.62 4.96
CA ASP A 121 -13.41 -0.50 6.42
C ASP A 121 -12.14 -1.17 6.96
N ILE A 122 -11.66 -2.23 6.33
CA ILE A 122 -10.42 -2.89 6.72
C ILE A 122 -9.20 -2.07 6.27
N VAL A 123 -9.06 -1.82 4.98
CA VAL A 123 -7.82 -1.22 4.44
C VAL A 123 -7.66 0.27 4.80
N ASP A 124 -8.74 0.98 5.06
CA ASP A 124 -8.72 2.39 5.44
C ASP A 124 -8.49 2.62 6.94
N ASN A 125 -8.54 1.57 7.74
CA ASN A 125 -8.30 1.63 9.19
C ASN A 125 -7.02 0.94 9.61
N VAL A 126 -6.20 0.48 8.69
CA VAL A 126 -4.90 -0.13 8.96
C VAL A 126 -3.79 0.82 8.52
N THR A 127 -2.97 1.25 9.46
CA THR A 127 -1.81 2.11 9.21
C THR A 127 -0.54 1.30 9.01
N PHE A 128 0.47 1.91 8.39
CA PHE A 128 1.79 1.27 8.26
C PHE A 128 2.49 1.12 9.62
N GLU A 129 2.17 1.95 10.60
CA GLU A 129 2.65 1.77 11.97
C GLU A 129 2.11 0.46 12.58
N GLN A 130 0.81 0.17 12.38
CA GLN A 130 0.20 -1.09 12.84
C GLN A 130 0.83 -2.29 12.12
N MET A 131 1.02 -2.20 10.81
CA MET A 131 1.68 -3.27 10.04
C MET A 131 3.12 -3.51 10.50
N MET A 132 3.85 -2.45 10.80
CA MET A 132 5.20 -2.55 11.37
C MET A 132 5.19 -3.25 12.73
N SER A 133 4.22 -2.94 13.58
CA SER A 133 4.06 -3.58 14.89
C SER A 133 3.74 -5.07 14.75
N GLU A 134 2.89 -5.45 13.82
CA GLU A 134 2.58 -6.85 13.52
C GLU A 134 3.80 -7.62 13.01
N LEU A 135 4.60 -7.00 12.14
CA LEU A 135 5.83 -7.60 11.64
C LEU A 135 6.82 -7.88 12.79
N ASN A 136 6.99 -6.93 13.69
CA ASN A 136 7.86 -7.10 14.87
C ASN A 136 7.37 -8.20 15.78
N SER A 137 6.07 -8.30 16.03
CA SER A 137 5.45 -9.36 16.83
C SER A 137 5.64 -10.73 16.19
N ASN A 138 5.48 -10.85 14.88
CA ASN A 138 5.69 -12.09 14.14
C ASN A 138 7.16 -12.53 14.20
N ASN A 139 8.10 -11.60 14.07
CA ASN A 139 9.53 -11.89 14.18
C ASN A 139 9.90 -12.37 15.58
N GLN A 140 9.33 -11.79 16.63
CA GLN A 140 9.53 -12.23 18.01
C GLN A 140 8.95 -13.63 18.23
N ALA A 141 7.74 -13.92 17.75
CA ALA A 141 7.12 -15.24 17.84
C ALA A 141 7.96 -16.33 17.18
N LEU A 142 8.53 -16.05 16.00
CA LEU A 142 9.45 -16.97 15.31
C LEU A 142 10.74 -17.20 16.10
N ALA A 143 11.29 -16.18 16.75
CA ALA A 143 12.47 -16.30 17.59
C ALA A 143 12.22 -17.18 18.82
N TYR A 144 11.01 -17.16 19.39
CA TYR A 144 10.64 -17.98 20.54
C TYR A 144 10.26 -19.43 20.16
N SER A 145 9.94 -19.69 18.92
CA SER A 145 9.57 -21.04 18.45
C SER A 145 10.75 -21.92 18.03
N ILE A 146 11.96 -21.37 18.06
CA ILE A 146 13.22 -22.08 17.84
C ILE A 146 13.83 -22.42 19.21
#